data_0d5873993b39f5d2f60507c23f44fbd6
#
_entry.id   0d5873993b39f5d2f60507c23f44fbd6
#
_cell.length_a   1.000
_cell.length_b   1.000
_cell.length_c   1.000
_cell.angle_alpha   90.00
_cell.angle_beta   90.00
_cell.angle_gamma   90.00
#
_symmetry.space_group_name_H-M   'P 1'
#
loop_
_entity.id
_entity.type
_entity.pdbx_description
1 polymer ?
#
loop_
_entity_poly.entity_id
_entity_poly.type
_entity_poly.pdbx_seq_one_letter_code
_entity_poly.pdbx_strand_id
1 'polypeptide(L)'
;LDQVFAAPELDYGKPESEPYFDQLMTLFRPYEAQTPSVTVQTAADHMADTALQAGDTTMFRQFLGDFLYYLAPKSGQEAKEGMKYLIDNYISGRNDIWKSKDDSLKVIGFAQIMDDLLSKALPGSRIPDLKVPGDLFRNGKKIKTGQFKLSKVRGDRNVIIFYTEGCNVCDAEKAAARKLVAESSLYRVLMVNVDRVVASDPALANRLFDSLDLSSLPFIIETDRKGTILRRYISLQ
;
A
#
# COMPACT_ATOMS: atom_id res chain seq x y z
N LEU A 1 11.56 20.74 -6.03
CA LEU A 1 10.69 20.09 -7.02
C LEU A 1 10.56 20.94 -8.29
N ASP A 2 10.15 22.19 -8.21
CA ASP A 2 9.97 23.05 -9.38
C ASP A 2 11.22 23.21 -10.26
N GLN A 3 12.41 23.19 -9.66
CA GLN A 3 13.68 23.23 -10.41
C GLN A 3 13.99 21.93 -11.14
N VAL A 4 13.54 20.80 -10.62
CA VAL A 4 13.74 19.47 -11.24
C VAL A 4 12.78 19.27 -12.40
N PHE A 5 11.55 19.75 -12.24
CA PHE A 5 10.53 19.67 -13.31
C PHE A 5 10.67 20.76 -14.37
N ALA A 6 11.50 21.78 -14.13
CA ALA A 6 11.78 22.85 -15.08
C ALA A 6 12.87 22.51 -16.13
N ALA A 7 13.28 21.25 -16.26
CA ALA A 7 14.19 20.82 -17.33
C ALA A 7 13.37 20.45 -18.60
N PRO A 8 13.00 21.43 -19.46
CA PRO A 8 11.93 21.25 -20.45
C PRO A 8 12.36 20.55 -21.75
N GLU A 9 13.61 20.11 -21.86
CA GLU A 9 14.18 19.65 -23.14
C GLU A 9 14.52 18.15 -23.18
N LEU A 10 14.17 17.38 -22.15
CA LEU A 10 14.45 15.95 -22.12
C LEU A 10 13.33 15.17 -22.83
N ASP A 11 13.68 14.53 -23.93
CA ASP A 11 12.83 13.55 -24.58
C ASP A 11 12.93 12.23 -23.83
N TYR A 12 12.00 11.99 -22.92
CA TYR A 12 12.00 10.82 -22.02
C TYR A 12 11.70 9.48 -22.74
N GLY A 13 11.35 9.55 -24.01
CA GLY A 13 11.29 8.36 -24.87
C GLY A 13 12.67 7.89 -25.35
N LYS A 14 13.74 8.63 -25.03
CA LYS A 14 15.11 8.31 -25.46
C LYS A 14 15.96 7.77 -24.30
N PRO A 15 16.94 6.88 -24.59
CA PRO A 15 17.85 6.34 -23.58
C PRO A 15 18.63 7.40 -22.79
N GLU A 16 18.83 8.58 -23.37
CA GLU A 16 19.52 9.72 -22.72
C GLU A 16 18.77 10.25 -21.49
N SER A 17 17.49 9.95 -21.37
CA SER A 17 16.66 10.38 -20.23
C SER A 17 16.65 9.41 -19.05
N GLU A 18 17.17 8.18 -19.17
CA GLU A 18 17.29 7.23 -18.06
C GLU A 18 18.01 7.81 -16.83
N PRO A 19 19.17 8.50 -16.97
CA PRO A 19 19.84 9.11 -15.82
C PRO A 19 19.00 10.18 -15.12
N TYR A 20 18.10 10.82 -15.81
CA TYR A 20 17.19 11.81 -15.23
C TYR A 20 16.10 11.14 -14.38
N PHE A 21 15.54 10.02 -14.82
CA PHE A 21 14.62 9.23 -14.00
C PHE A 21 15.27 8.75 -12.72
N ASP A 22 16.50 8.25 -12.79
CA ASP A 22 17.26 7.83 -11.61
C ASP A 22 17.49 9.00 -10.64
N GLN A 23 17.80 10.19 -11.15
CA GLN A 23 17.93 11.40 -10.35
C GLN A 23 16.60 11.83 -9.74
N LEU A 24 15.52 11.82 -10.54
CA LEU A 24 14.16 12.13 -10.09
C LEU A 24 13.75 11.20 -8.94
N MET A 25 13.93 9.90 -9.13
CA MET A 25 13.61 8.90 -8.11
C MET A 25 14.47 9.08 -6.84
N THR A 26 15.73 9.46 -7.00
CA THR A 26 16.63 9.76 -5.87
C THR A 26 16.17 11.00 -5.10
N LEU A 27 15.63 12.01 -5.79
CA LEU A 27 15.08 13.22 -5.18
C LEU A 27 13.78 12.95 -4.40
N PHE A 28 12.95 12.04 -4.87
CA PHE A 28 11.71 11.68 -4.18
C PHE A 28 11.94 10.86 -2.90
N ARG A 29 13.00 10.05 -2.82
CA ARG A 29 13.29 9.20 -1.66
C ARG A 29 13.31 9.94 -0.31
N PRO A 30 13.98 11.13 -0.16
CA PRO A 30 13.95 11.88 1.10
C PRO A 30 12.57 12.45 1.47
N TYR A 31 11.78 12.85 0.48
CA TYR A 31 10.45 13.44 0.71
C TYR A 31 9.41 12.38 1.01
N GLU A 32 9.60 11.18 0.52
CA GLU A 32 8.74 10.03 0.76
C GLU A 32 8.62 9.64 2.24
N ALA A 33 9.66 9.90 3.04
CA ALA A 33 9.63 9.67 4.48
C ALA A 33 8.76 10.69 5.25
N GLN A 34 8.43 11.84 4.65
CA GLN A 34 7.68 12.92 5.30
C GLN A 34 6.21 12.99 4.85
N THR A 35 5.95 13.01 3.54
CA THR A 35 4.60 13.08 2.97
C THR A 35 4.58 12.49 1.54
N PRO A 36 4.79 11.18 1.37
CA PRO A 36 5.01 10.59 0.05
C PRO A 36 3.82 10.76 -0.90
N SER A 37 2.59 10.60 -0.41
CA SER A 37 1.39 10.74 -1.25
C SER A 37 1.26 12.13 -1.86
N VAL A 38 1.44 13.17 -1.05
CA VAL A 38 1.36 14.57 -1.51
C VAL A 38 2.45 14.90 -2.51
N THR A 39 3.67 14.40 -2.29
CA THR A 39 4.81 14.60 -3.20
C THR A 39 4.57 13.94 -4.55
N VAL A 40 4.06 12.70 -4.55
CA VAL A 40 3.72 11.95 -5.77
C VAL A 40 2.59 12.65 -6.53
N GLN A 41 1.54 13.10 -5.84
CA GLN A 41 0.43 13.82 -6.43
C GLN A 41 0.90 15.10 -7.12
N THR A 42 1.63 15.97 -6.39
CA THR A 42 2.14 17.22 -6.92
C THR A 42 3.04 17.01 -8.14
N ALA A 43 3.91 16.02 -8.10
CA ALA A 43 4.78 15.69 -9.22
C ALA A 43 4.00 15.21 -10.44
N ALA A 44 3.04 14.31 -10.25
CA ALA A 44 2.21 13.79 -11.32
C ALA A 44 1.36 14.89 -11.98
N ASP A 45 0.76 15.77 -11.16
CA ASP A 45 -0.06 16.88 -11.66
C ASP A 45 0.77 17.84 -12.52
N HIS A 46 1.94 18.23 -12.03
CA HIS A 46 2.84 19.13 -12.78
C HIS A 46 3.31 18.52 -14.11
N MET A 47 3.70 17.24 -14.09
CA MET A 47 4.13 16.55 -15.31
C MET A 47 2.98 16.31 -16.28
N ALA A 48 1.78 16.02 -15.78
CA ALA A 48 0.58 15.89 -16.61
C ALA A 48 0.26 17.18 -17.34
N ASP A 49 0.24 18.31 -16.65
CA ASP A 49 -0.02 19.61 -17.23
C ASP A 49 0.99 19.95 -18.33
N THR A 50 2.27 19.69 -18.07
CA THR A 50 3.33 19.94 -19.05
C THR A 50 3.18 19.05 -20.30
N ALA A 51 2.95 17.76 -20.12
CA ALA A 51 2.80 16.79 -21.20
C ALA A 51 1.56 17.06 -22.07
N LEU A 52 0.44 17.39 -21.42
CA LEU A 52 -0.82 17.68 -22.13
C LEU A 52 -0.75 18.99 -22.90
N GLN A 53 -0.09 20.02 -22.36
CA GLN A 53 0.15 21.28 -23.06
C GLN A 53 1.07 21.11 -24.28
N ALA A 54 2.10 20.27 -24.18
CA ALA A 54 3.00 19.94 -25.25
C ALA A 54 2.39 19.01 -26.33
N GLY A 55 1.27 18.35 -26.02
CA GLY A 55 0.63 17.35 -26.87
C GLY A 55 1.41 16.03 -26.98
N ASP A 56 2.46 15.85 -26.18
CA ASP A 56 3.26 14.62 -26.08
C ASP A 56 3.15 14.00 -24.71
N THR A 57 2.47 12.83 -24.66
CA THR A 57 2.25 12.08 -23.43
C THR A 57 3.25 10.95 -23.21
N THR A 58 4.22 10.77 -24.10
CA THR A 58 5.15 9.62 -24.05
C THR A 58 5.97 9.63 -22.76
N MET A 59 6.57 10.75 -22.45
CA MET A 59 7.32 11.00 -21.23
C MET A 59 6.49 10.76 -19.97
N PHE A 60 5.28 11.32 -19.95
CA PHE A 60 4.39 11.20 -18.79
C PHE A 60 3.94 9.76 -18.56
N ARG A 61 3.68 8.99 -19.62
CA ARG A 61 3.36 7.56 -19.53
C ARG A 61 4.51 6.74 -18.93
N GLN A 62 5.75 7.01 -19.34
CA GLN A 62 6.91 6.35 -18.77
C GLN A 62 7.06 6.68 -17.29
N PHE A 63 6.97 7.97 -16.94
CA PHE A 63 6.99 8.43 -15.56
C PHE A 63 5.92 7.72 -14.69
N LEU A 64 4.68 7.63 -15.18
CA LEU A 64 3.61 6.93 -14.46
C LEU A 64 3.94 5.45 -14.23
N GLY A 65 4.48 4.77 -15.24
CA GLY A 65 4.90 3.38 -15.14
C GLY A 65 6.00 3.20 -14.09
N ASP A 66 7.04 4.01 -14.17
CA ASP A 66 8.18 3.96 -13.24
C ASP A 66 7.74 4.24 -11.80
N PHE A 67 6.87 5.23 -11.60
CA PHE A 67 6.32 5.54 -10.28
C PHE A 67 5.45 4.43 -9.70
N LEU A 68 4.61 3.80 -10.50
CA LEU A 68 3.83 2.64 -10.04
C LEU A 68 4.73 1.49 -9.60
N TYR A 69 5.75 1.17 -10.38
CA TYR A 69 6.72 0.13 -10.02
C TYR A 69 7.54 0.49 -8.78
N TYR A 70 7.87 1.77 -8.61
CA TYR A 70 8.58 2.25 -7.43
C TYR A 70 7.73 2.19 -6.15
N LEU A 71 6.44 2.55 -6.24
CA LEU A 71 5.53 2.57 -5.08
C LEU A 71 5.00 1.18 -4.72
N ALA A 72 4.89 0.27 -5.68
CA ALA A 72 4.27 -1.04 -5.49
C ALA A 72 4.82 -1.86 -4.30
N PRO A 73 6.15 -2.00 -4.11
CA PRO A 73 6.72 -2.77 -3.01
C PRO A 73 6.61 -2.07 -1.65
N LYS A 74 6.22 -0.80 -1.61
CA LYS A 74 6.16 -0.03 -0.36
C LYS A 74 4.88 -0.33 0.40
N SER A 75 5.02 -0.60 1.69
CA SER A 75 3.91 -1.02 2.56
C SER A 75 3.19 0.13 3.26
N GLY A 76 3.75 1.36 3.26
CA GLY A 76 3.18 2.51 3.95
C GLY A 76 1.87 3.01 3.33
N GLN A 77 0.94 3.49 4.17
CA GLN A 77 -0.35 4.03 3.73
C GLN A 77 -0.18 5.13 2.69
N GLU A 78 0.76 6.05 2.91
CA GLU A 78 1.01 7.20 2.04
C GLU A 78 1.48 6.78 0.63
N ALA A 79 2.34 5.77 0.53
CA ALA A 79 2.75 5.21 -0.76
C ALA A 79 1.58 4.57 -1.50
N LYS A 80 0.71 3.85 -0.79
CA LYS A 80 -0.50 3.24 -1.34
C LYS A 80 -1.54 4.28 -1.78
N GLU A 81 -1.69 5.37 -1.03
CA GLU A 81 -2.54 6.52 -1.40
C GLU A 81 -1.98 7.25 -2.63
N GLY A 82 -0.67 7.47 -2.70
CA GLY A 82 -0.01 8.03 -3.88
C GLY A 82 -0.22 7.17 -5.12
N MET A 83 -0.04 5.86 -5.01
CA MET A 83 -0.32 4.92 -6.10
C MET A 83 -1.79 4.96 -6.55
N LYS A 84 -2.73 4.95 -5.61
CA LYS A 84 -4.16 5.05 -5.91
C LYS A 84 -4.49 6.34 -6.65
N TYR A 85 -3.87 7.45 -6.23
CA TYR A 85 -4.02 8.75 -6.91
C TYR A 85 -3.56 8.69 -8.36
N LEU A 86 -2.38 8.10 -8.64
CA LEU A 86 -1.88 7.95 -10.01
C LEU A 86 -2.83 7.11 -10.87
N ILE A 87 -3.33 6.02 -10.34
CA ILE A 87 -4.25 5.12 -11.04
C ILE A 87 -5.55 5.84 -11.39
N ASP A 88 -6.18 6.49 -10.41
CA ASP A 88 -7.49 7.11 -10.57
C ASP A 88 -7.46 8.33 -11.49
N ASN A 89 -6.41 9.14 -11.43
CA ASN A 89 -6.37 10.41 -12.15
C ASN A 89 -5.71 10.32 -13.52
N TYR A 90 -4.76 9.38 -13.70
CA TYR A 90 -3.90 9.39 -14.88
C TYR A 90 -3.87 8.07 -15.66
N ILE A 91 -4.42 6.98 -15.14
CA ILE A 91 -4.41 5.69 -15.81
C ILE A 91 -5.82 5.21 -16.14
N SER A 92 -6.70 5.13 -15.15
CA SER A 92 -8.05 4.62 -15.33
C SER A 92 -8.89 5.58 -16.19
N GLY A 93 -9.37 5.07 -17.34
CA GLY A 93 -10.23 5.84 -18.25
C GLY A 93 -9.55 6.97 -19.02
N ARG A 94 -8.23 7.15 -18.91
CA ARG A 94 -7.48 8.25 -19.56
C ARG A 94 -7.02 7.87 -20.97
N ASN A 95 -7.97 7.73 -21.90
CA ASN A 95 -7.70 7.42 -23.30
C ASN A 95 -6.94 8.54 -24.04
N ASP A 96 -6.94 9.76 -23.51
CA ASP A 96 -6.18 10.90 -23.99
C ASP A 96 -4.66 10.71 -23.75
N ILE A 97 -4.28 10.04 -22.67
CA ILE A 97 -2.89 9.73 -22.31
C ILE A 97 -2.46 8.41 -22.95
N TRP A 98 -3.30 7.37 -22.89
CA TRP A 98 -2.98 5.99 -23.26
C TRP A 98 -3.49 5.62 -24.65
N LYS A 99 -2.94 6.24 -25.69
CA LYS A 99 -3.36 6.07 -27.09
C LYS A 99 -2.73 4.87 -27.82
N SER A 100 -1.56 4.41 -27.39
CA SER A 100 -0.83 3.32 -28.02
C SER A 100 -1.11 1.98 -27.36
N LYS A 101 -1.34 0.91 -28.15
CA LYS A 101 -1.74 -0.39 -27.61
C LYS A 101 -0.60 -1.21 -26.99
N ASP A 102 0.65 -1.04 -27.43
CA ASP A 102 1.71 -2.00 -27.09
C ASP A 102 2.42 -1.71 -25.76
N ASP A 103 2.76 -0.45 -25.47
CA ASP A 103 3.42 -0.08 -24.20
C ASP A 103 2.42 0.15 -23.07
N SER A 104 1.19 0.51 -23.41
CA SER A 104 0.10 0.79 -22.47
C SER A 104 -0.38 -0.46 -21.74
N LEU A 105 -0.40 -1.63 -22.39
CA LEU A 105 -1.02 -2.84 -21.83
C LEU A 105 -0.35 -3.31 -20.54
N LYS A 106 0.97 -3.17 -20.41
CA LYS A 106 1.70 -3.60 -19.21
C LYS A 106 1.39 -2.68 -18.03
N VAL A 107 1.45 -1.37 -18.25
CA VAL A 107 1.18 -0.38 -17.19
C VAL A 107 -0.27 -0.40 -16.79
N ILE A 108 -1.19 -0.43 -17.74
CA ILE A 108 -2.63 -0.51 -17.48
C ILE A 108 -2.98 -1.82 -16.76
N GLY A 109 -2.46 -2.96 -17.23
CA GLY A 109 -2.70 -4.25 -16.59
C GLY A 109 -2.15 -4.30 -15.16
N PHE A 110 -0.96 -3.76 -14.94
CA PHE A 110 -0.39 -3.64 -13.59
C PHE A 110 -1.22 -2.71 -12.70
N ALA A 111 -1.63 -1.54 -13.23
CA ALA A 111 -2.47 -0.60 -12.52
C ALA A 111 -3.83 -1.22 -12.12
N GLN A 112 -4.45 -2.02 -12.98
CA GLN A 112 -5.69 -2.74 -12.66
C GLN A 112 -5.52 -3.72 -11.51
N ILE A 113 -4.43 -4.49 -11.49
CA ILE A 113 -4.11 -5.39 -10.38
C ILE A 113 -3.91 -4.61 -9.09
N MET A 114 -3.16 -3.51 -9.15
CA MET A 114 -2.92 -2.67 -7.96
C MET A 114 -4.19 -1.98 -7.48
N ASP A 115 -5.05 -1.53 -8.39
CA ASP A 115 -6.36 -0.94 -8.05
C ASP A 115 -7.26 -1.93 -7.31
N ASP A 116 -7.34 -3.17 -7.78
CA ASP A 116 -8.07 -4.24 -7.09
C ASP A 116 -7.54 -4.44 -5.66
N LEU A 117 -6.22 -4.54 -5.49
CA LEU A 117 -5.59 -4.69 -4.17
C LEU A 117 -5.87 -3.48 -3.26
N LEU A 118 -5.69 -2.26 -3.78
CA LEU A 118 -5.90 -1.02 -3.05
C LEU A 118 -7.37 -0.76 -2.70
N SER A 119 -8.30 -1.39 -3.39
CA SER A 119 -9.73 -1.30 -3.11
C SER A 119 -10.18 -2.23 -1.98
N LYS A 120 -9.33 -3.17 -1.53
CA LYS A 120 -9.65 -4.09 -0.44
C LYS A 120 -9.50 -3.42 0.94
N ALA A 121 -10.37 -3.77 1.86
CA ALA A 121 -10.31 -3.36 3.26
C ALA A 121 -10.20 -1.83 3.46
N LEU A 122 -11.01 -1.05 2.76
CA LEU A 122 -11.01 0.41 2.84
C LEU A 122 -11.38 0.91 4.25
N PRO A 123 -10.79 2.02 4.72
CA PRO A 123 -11.27 2.71 5.91
C PRO A 123 -12.77 3.02 5.82
N GLY A 124 -13.50 2.84 6.91
CA GLY A 124 -14.95 2.95 6.96
C GLY A 124 -15.70 1.65 6.60
N SER A 125 -15.08 0.72 5.90
CA SER A 125 -15.67 -0.60 5.63
C SER A 125 -15.55 -1.54 6.83
N ARG A 126 -16.29 -2.65 6.80
CA ARG A 126 -16.14 -3.71 7.81
C ARG A 126 -15.02 -4.66 7.42
N ILE A 127 -14.22 -5.04 8.42
CA ILE A 127 -13.24 -6.11 8.23
C ILE A 127 -13.95 -7.42 7.87
N PRO A 128 -13.39 -8.25 6.97
CA PRO A 128 -14.00 -9.53 6.57
C PRO A 128 -14.33 -10.42 7.76
N ASP A 129 -15.53 -11.06 7.76
CA ASP A 129 -15.95 -11.96 8.83
C ASP A 129 -15.33 -13.37 8.66
N LEU A 130 -13.99 -13.40 8.60
CA LEU A 130 -13.20 -14.62 8.49
C LEU A 130 -12.72 -15.08 9.88
N LYS A 131 -12.69 -16.41 10.06
CA LYS A 131 -12.16 -17.04 11.27
C LYS A 131 -10.75 -17.54 10.98
N VAL A 132 -9.76 -16.94 11.63
CA VAL A 132 -8.33 -17.19 11.39
C VAL A 132 -7.62 -17.69 12.63
N PRO A 133 -6.60 -18.55 12.50
CA PRO A 133 -5.71 -18.88 13.60
C PRO A 133 -4.82 -17.70 13.95
N GLY A 134 -4.57 -17.49 15.23
CA GLY A 134 -3.71 -16.38 15.65
C GLY A 134 -3.46 -16.36 17.16
N ASP A 135 -2.68 -15.36 17.57
CA ASP A 135 -2.35 -15.05 18.95
C ASP A 135 -2.97 -13.71 19.36
N LEU A 136 -3.79 -13.73 20.42
CA LEU A 136 -4.44 -12.54 20.95
C LEU A 136 -3.66 -12.01 22.15
N PHE A 137 -3.37 -10.70 22.13
CA PHE A 137 -2.65 -9.97 23.18
C PHE A 137 -3.53 -8.89 23.80
N ARG A 138 -3.35 -8.68 25.11
CA ARG A 138 -3.96 -7.63 25.92
C ARG A 138 -3.10 -7.34 27.14
N ASN A 139 -3.00 -6.07 27.58
CA ASN A 139 -2.27 -5.67 28.78
C ASN A 139 -0.83 -6.25 28.82
N GLY A 140 -0.11 -6.19 27.71
CA GLY A 140 1.25 -6.68 27.57
C GLY A 140 1.42 -8.21 27.52
N LYS A 141 0.36 -8.99 27.65
CA LYS A 141 0.42 -10.44 27.72
C LYS A 141 -0.33 -11.13 26.58
N LYS A 142 0.20 -12.26 26.11
CA LYS A 142 -0.58 -13.18 25.27
C LYS A 142 -1.66 -13.83 26.10
N ILE A 143 -2.93 -13.59 25.72
CA ILE A 143 -4.08 -14.11 26.43
C ILE A 143 -4.47 -15.49 25.92
N LYS A 144 -4.43 -15.68 24.59
CA LYS A 144 -4.93 -16.88 23.95
C LYS A 144 -4.30 -17.09 22.58
N THR A 145 -3.95 -18.35 22.29
CA THR A 145 -3.71 -18.86 20.94
C THR A 145 -4.94 -19.64 20.50
N GLY A 146 -5.42 -19.46 19.28
CA GLY A 146 -6.58 -20.19 18.78
C GLY A 146 -7.20 -19.58 17.55
N GLN A 147 -8.47 -19.87 17.32
CA GLN A 147 -9.24 -19.38 16.19
C GLN A 147 -10.04 -18.11 16.58
N PHE A 148 -9.88 -17.05 15.79
CA PHE A 148 -10.53 -15.77 16.04
C PHE A 148 -11.28 -15.29 14.81
N LYS A 149 -12.51 -14.79 14.98
CA LYS A 149 -13.20 -14.03 13.96
C LYS A 149 -12.60 -12.62 13.91
N LEU A 150 -12.10 -12.18 12.75
CA LEU A 150 -11.51 -10.86 12.58
C LEU A 150 -12.46 -9.73 13.01
N SER A 151 -13.75 -9.86 12.68
CA SER A 151 -14.81 -8.91 13.05
C SER A 151 -15.18 -8.93 14.55
N LYS A 152 -14.62 -9.84 15.35
CA LYS A 152 -14.96 -10.04 16.78
C LYS A 152 -13.76 -9.95 17.72
N VAL A 153 -12.71 -9.28 17.35
CA VAL A 153 -11.63 -8.85 18.26
C VAL A 153 -12.20 -7.70 19.09
N ARG A 154 -12.63 -7.98 20.36
CA ARG A 154 -13.48 -7.07 21.15
C ARG A 154 -12.69 -6.11 22.04
N GLY A 155 -11.75 -5.34 21.49
CA GLY A 155 -11.14 -4.18 22.14
C GLY A 155 -11.86 -2.90 21.74
N ASP A 156 -11.66 -1.80 22.45
CA ASP A 156 -12.14 -0.50 21.99
C ASP A 156 -11.43 -0.08 20.72
N ARG A 157 -10.15 -0.45 20.63
CA ARG A 157 -9.31 -0.39 19.43
C ARG A 157 -8.66 -1.75 19.22
N ASN A 158 -8.69 -2.26 18.01
CA ASN A 158 -8.08 -3.54 17.68
C ASN A 158 -7.05 -3.35 16.59
N VAL A 159 -5.86 -3.86 16.80
CA VAL A 159 -4.82 -3.96 15.79
C VAL A 159 -4.69 -5.41 15.34
N ILE A 160 -4.80 -5.64 14.05
CA ILE A 160 -4.66 -6.97 13.45
C ILE A 160 -3.44 -6.93 12.55
N ILE A 161 -2.47 -7.80 12.85
CA ILE A 161 -1.19 -7.89 12.15
C ILE A 161 -1.15 -9.20 11.39
N PHE A 162 -1.10 -9.12 10.07
CA PHE A 162 -0.79 -10.24 9.20
C PHE A 162 0.71 -10.23 8.93
N TYR A 163 1.39 -11.34 9.19
CA TYR A 163 2.85 -11.44 9.12
C TYR A 163 3.31 -12.80 8.61
N THR A 164 4.58 -12.87 8.21
CA THR A 164 5.30 -14.10 7.87
C THR A 164 6.50 -14.29 8.80
N GLU A 165 7.00 -15.51 8.93
CA GLU A 165 8.20 -15.79 9.69
C GLU A 165 9.46 -15.38 8.90
N GLY A 166 10.55 -15.09 9.62
CA GLY A 166 11.82 -14.68 9.00
C GLY A 166 11.84 -13.28 8.39
N CYS A 167 10.85 -12.45 8.71
CA CYS A 167 10.70 -11.09 8.23
C CYS A 167 11.09 -10.10 9.35
N ASN A 168 12.23 -9.43 9.23
CA ASN A 168 12.74 -8.48 10.23
C ASN A 168 11.76 -7.34 10.52
N VAL A 169 11.12 -6.79 9.47
CA VAL A 169 10.11 -5.72 9.62
C VAL A 169 8.90 -6.24 10.38
N CYS A 170 8.45 -7.47 10.09
CA CYS A 170 7.37 -8.09 10.83
C CYS A 170 7.71 -8.28 12.32
N ASP A 171 8.94 -8.64 12.65
CA ASP A 171 9.38 -8.81 14.03
C ASP A 171 9.41 -7.48 14.79
N ALA A 172 9.85 -6.42 14.14
CA ALA A 172 9.83 -5.07 14.71
C ALA A 172 8.39 -4.61 14.98
N GLU A 173 7.46 -4.79 14.04
CA GLU A 173 6.05 -4.44 14.20
C GLU A 173 5.36 -5.30 15.29
N LYS A 174 5.67 -6.59 15.38
CA LYS A 174 5.18 -7.46 16.47
C LYS A 174 5.68 -6.99 17.85
N ALA A 175 6.93 -6.50 17.93
CA ALA A 175 7.49 -5.94 19.16
C ALA A 175 6.80 -4.63 19.54
N ALA A 176 6.62 -3.71 18.59
CA ALA A 176 5.88 -2.45 18.80
C ALA A 176 4.43 -2.71 19.23
N ALA A 177 3.77 -3.69 18.63
CA ALA A 177 2.40 -4.07 19.02
C ALA A 177 2.31 -4.61 20.45
N ARG A 178 3.29 -5.38 20.90
CA ARG A 178 3.34 -5.85 22.30
C ARG A 178 3.52 -4.70 23.28
N LYS A 179 4.36 -3.71 22.92
CA LYS A 179 4.54 -2.48 23.68
C LYS A 179 3.24 -1.68 23.76
N LEU A 180 2.55 -1.49 22.61
CA LEU A 180 1.27 -0.79 22.54
C LEU A 180 0.24 -1.36 23.52
N VAL A 181 0.05 -2.68 23.56
CA VAL A 181 -0.91 -3.31 24.48
C VAL A 181 -0.42 -3.37 25.94
N ALA A 182 0.86 -3.16 26.20
CA ALA A 182 1.39 -3.01 27.56
C ALA A 182 1.12 -1.59 28.11
N GLU A 183 1.20 -0.58 27.26
CA GLU A 183 1.06 0.81 27.60
C GLU A 183 -0.41 1.28 27.59
N SER A 184 -1.30 0.61 26.87
CA SER A 184 -2.70 1.02 26.73
C SER A 184 -3.68 -0.14 26.81
N SER A 185 -4.58 -0.10 27.78
CA SER A 185 -5.66 -1.09 27.96
C SER A 185 -6.77 -0.98 26.91
N LEU A 186 -6.80 0.12 26.12
CA LEU A 186 -7.77 0.32 25.03
C LEU A 186 -7.54 -0.66 23.88
N TYR A 187 -6.29 -1.09 23.69
CA TYR A 187 -5.91 -1.89 22.55
C TYR A 187 -5.99 -3.39 22.83
N ARG A 188 -6.41 -4.11 21.80
CA ARG A 188 -6.14 -5.54 21.62
C ARG A 188 -5.38 -5.75 20.32
N VAL A 189 -4.44 -6.69 20.35
CA VAL A 189 -3.66 -7.07 19.17
C VAL A 189 -3.92 -8.52 18.85
N LEU A 190 -4.31 -8.79 17.61
CA LEU A 190 -4.38 -10.13 17.04
C LEU A 190 -3.24 -10.28 16.03
N MET A 191 -2.35 -11.23 16.26
CA MET A 191 -1.26 -11.56 15.36
C MET A 191 -1.62 -12.82 14.57
N VAL A 192 -1.63 -12.73 13.25
CA VAL A 192 -2.00 -13.80 12.31
C VAL A 192 -0.81 -14.14 11.45
N ASN A 193 -0.30 -15.34 11.57
CA ASN A 193 0.77 -15.86 10.72
C ASN A 193 0.16 -16.37 9.41
N VAL A 194 0.47 -15.71 8.30
CA VAL A 194 -0.09 -16.02 6.98
C VAL A 194 0.41 -17.37 6.47
N ASP A 195 1.68 -17.71 6.71
CA ASP A 195 2.25 -18.99 6.28
C ASP A 195 1.52 -20.17 6.91
N ARG A 196 1.16 -20.03 8.19
CA ARG A 196 0.37 -21.06 8.92
C ARG A 196 -1.04 -21.17 8.36
N VAL A 197 -1.67 -20.07 7.98
CA VAL A 197 -3.00 -20.11 7.35
C VAL A 197 -2.91 -20.83 6.01
N VAL A 198 -1.95 -20.48 5.18
CA VAL A 198 -1.72 -21.12 3.86
C VAL A 198 -1.48 -22.62 4.01
N ALA A 199 -0.64 -23.01 4.97
CA ALA A 199 -0.30 -24.42 5.19
C ALA A 199 -1.45 -25.24 5.76
N SER A 200 -2.32 -24.66 6.61
CA SER A 200 -3.38 -25.38 7.32
C SER A 200 -4.74 -25.36 6.64
N ASP A 201 -5.06 -24.29 5.92
CA ASP A 201 -6.37 -24.11 5.27
C ASP A 201 -6.22 -23.24 4.00
N PRO A 202 -5.87 -23.83 2.86
CA PRO A 202 -5.73 -23.10 1.58
C PRO A 202 -7.01 -22.37 1.14
N ALA A 203 -8.18 -22.90 1.47
CA ALA A 203 -9.45 -22.26 1.13
C ALA A 203 -9.68 -20.97 1.94
N LEU A 204 -9.28 -20.97 3.21
CA LEU A 204 -9.28 -19.78 4.05
C LEU A 204 -8.23 -18.77 3.55
N ALA A 205 -7.04 -19.25 3.17
CA ALA A 205 -5.99 -18.40 2.62
C ALA A 205 -6.48 -17.65 1.38
N ASN A 206 -7.10 -18.34 0.43
CA ASN A 206 -7.69 -17.69 -0.76
C ASN A 206 -8.69 -16.61 -0.38
N ARG A 207 -9.63 -16.89 0.54
CA ARG A 207 -10.60 -15.89 1.00
C ARG A 207 -9.95 -14.69 1.69
N LEU A 208 -8.83 -14.89 2.39
CA LEU A 208 -8.04 -13.80 2.97
C LEU A 208 -7.42 -12.92 1.89
N PHE A 209 -6.75 -13.54 0.89
CA PHE A 209 -6.15 -12.83 -0.23
C PHE A 209 -7.19 -12.11 -1.10
N ASP A 210 -8.38 -12.68 -1.26
CA ASP A 210 -9.49 -12.03 -1.99
C ASP A 210 -10.01 -10.78 -1.24
N SER A 211 -9.97 -10.80 0.10
CA SER A 211 -10.58 -9.76 0.93
C SER A 211 -9.60 -8.69 1.44
N LEU A 212 -8.32 -8.99 1.49
CA LEU A 212 -7.27 -8.15 2.07
C LEU A 212 -6.09 -8.04 1.11
N ASP A 213 -5.44 -6.88 1.08
CA ASP A 213 -4.17 -6.74 0.37
C ASP A 213 -3.02 -7.31 1.20
N LEU A 214 -2.74 -8.57 1.00
CA LEU A 214 -1.60 -9.27 1.62
C LEU A 214 -0.40 -9.41 0.66
N SER A 215 -0.31 -8.58 -0.37
CA SER A 215 0.79 -8.56 -1.35
C SER A 215 2.12 -8.16 -0.72
N SER A 216 2.08 -7.40 0.37
CA SER A 216 3.25 -7.06 1.18
C SER A 216 2.97 -7.26 2.67
N LEU A 217 3.93 -7.86 3.39
CA LEU A 217 3.83 -8.11 4.82
C LEU A 217 4.96 -7.38 5.57
N PRO A 218 4.71 -6.87 6.78
CA PRO A 218 3.44 -7.01 7.54
C PRO A 218 2.33 -6.13 6.98
N PHE A 219 1.10 -6.66 6.94
CA PHE A 219 -0.08 -5.88 6.68
C PHE A 219 -0.82 -5.63 7.98
N ILE A 220 -1.02 -4.37 8.35
CA ILE A 220 -1.58 -3.99 9.65
C ILE A 220 -2.84 -3.16 9.44
N ILE A 221 -3.92 -3.61 10.10
CA ILE A 221 -5.22 -2.95 10.10
C ILE A 221 -5.57 -2.55 11.53
N GLU A 222 -6.08 -1.34 11.71
CA GLU A 222 -6.74 -0.92 12.94
C GLU A 222 -8.25 -0.87 12.74
N THR A 223 -9.00 -1.45 13.70
CA THR A 223 -10.47 -1.45 13.69
C THR A 223 -11.03 -0.90 15.00
N ASP A 224 -12.27 -0.41 14.95
CA ASP A 224 -13.06 -0.13 16.14
C ASP A 224 -13.62 -1.43 16.78
N ARG A 225 -14.36 -1.27 17.86
CA ARG A 225 -15.01 -2.38 18.59
C ARG A 225 -16.04 -3.13 17.74
N LYS A 226 -16.59 -2.50 16.70
CA LYS A 226 -17.59 -3.09 15.79
C LYS A 226 -16.96 -3.82 14.61
N GLY A 227 -15.63 -3.73 14.45
CA GLY A 227 -14.89 -4.25 13.33
C GLY A 227 -14.92 -3.34 12.10
N THR A 228 -15.23 -2.04 12.28
CA THR A 228 -15.07 -1.04 11.22
C THR A 228 -13.59 -0.71 11.10
N ILE A 229 -13.05 -0.77 9.90
CA ILE A 229 -11.65 -0.42 9.62
C ILE A 229 -11.49 1.09 9.79
N LEU A 230 -10.56 1.48 10.65
CA LEU A 230 -10.21 2.87 10.89
C LEU A 230 -9.01 3.28 10.06
N ARG A 231 -8.00 2.43 10.00
CA ARG A 231 -6.75 2.63 9.23
C ARG A 231 -6.21 1.29 8.74
N ARG A 232 -5.46 1.32 7.66
CA ARG A 232 -4.72 0.19 7.10
C ARG A 232 -3.33 0.62 6.65
N TYR A 233 -2.44 -0.34 6.36
CA TYR A 233 -1.03 -0.10 6.00
C TYR A 233 -0.27 0.75 7.03
N ILE A 234 -0.66 0.67 8.30
CA ILE A 234 -0.03 1.45 9.38
C ILE A 234 1.25 0.78 9.85
N SER A 235 2.20 1.59 10.33
CA SER A 235 3.32 1.16 11.16
C SER A 235 3.02 1.49 12.61
N LEU A 236 3.49 0.65 13.52
CA LEU A 236 3.38 0.83 14.97
C LEU A 236 4.71 1.30 15.60
N GLN A 237 5.77 1.40 14.76
CA GLN A 237 7.09 1.88 15.16
C GLN A 237 7.13 3.39 15.33
#